data_a8c60079f6f0662545d4b0edbb1a2ae0
#
_entry.id   a8c60079f6f0662545d4b0edbb1a2ae0
#
_cell.length_a   1.000
_cell.length_b   1.000
_cell.length_c   1.000
_cell.angle_alpha   90.00
_cell.angle_beta   90.00
_cell.angle_gamma   90.00
#
_symmetry.space_group_name_H-M   'P 1'
#
loop_
_entity.id
_entity.type
_entity.pdbx_description
1 polymer ?
#
loop_
_entity_poly.entity_id
_entity_poly.type
_entity_poly.pdbx_seq_one_letter_code
_entity_poly.pdbx_strand_id
1 'polypeptide(L)'
;MVKYISTRGEAAPLGFCDALLAGLARDGGLYLPKEWPKFSKKEIRGLRGKSYQDIAFTVLEPFINGEIPAAKFREMIDEAYATFRHPAVAPLVQTGPNAFVMELFHGSTLAFKDVAMQLLARLMDYVLSERGERATIVGATSGDTGGAAIDAFAGRERTDIFILFPHGKVSPVQQRQMTTSSASNVHAIAVNGNFDDCQNLVKAMFNDAAFRDRVKLSGVNSINWARIMAQIVYYFTTAVALGGPDRKISFTVPTGNFGDIFAGYVAKRMGLPIDKLIIATNENDILARTLKTGRYEMRDVKATTAPSMDIQISSNFERLLFEANDRDPGEIRSAMDGLKQSGSFTIREKALKAIRKEFRAGRASEKEVAKTIAKTLADTGYLLDPHSAVGVFVAAKHEKASAPMVTLATAHPAKFPDAVKSASGIDPALPTWLADLMNREERFDILDPDLKTVETFIGERTRLRG
;
A
#
# COMPACT_ATOMS: atom_id res chain seq x y z
N MET A 1 -7.84 1.55 26.04
CA MET A 1 -7.83 2.00 24.64
C MET A 1 -6.41 1.99 24.10
N VAL A 2 -6.20 1.47 22.89
CA VAL A 2 -4.91 1.53 22.20
C VAL A 2 -4.61 2.99 21.88
N LYS A 3 -3.39 3.43 22.17
CA LYS A 3 -2.92 4.77 21.81
C LYS A 3 -2.01 4.70 20.61
N TYR A 4 -2.19 5.62 19.69
CA TYR A 4 -1.38 5.83 18.51
C TYR A 4 -0.46 7.01 18.73
N ILE A 5 0.83 6.82 18.53
CA ILE A 5 1.87 7.84 18.74
C ILE A 5 2.51 8.22 17.41
N SER A 6 2.98 9.45 17.30
CA SER A 6 3.76 9.93 16.17
C SER A 6 5.21 9.44 16.25
N THR A 7 5.80 9.06 15.11
CA THR A 7 7.23 8.76 14.99
C THR A 7 8.13 9.94 15.37
N ARG A 8 7.63 11.19 15.30
CA ARG A 8 8.39 12.41 15.62
C ARG A 8 8.12 12.95 17.03
N GLY A 9 7.09 12.43 17.70
CA GLY A 9 6.87 12.56 19.13
C GLY A 9 6.32 13.90 19.64
N GLU A 10 6.04 14.86 18.77
CA GLU A 10 5.51 16.18 19.14
C GLU A 10 3.98 16.26 19.03
N ALA A 11 3.36 15.36 18.28
CA ALA A 11 1.92 15.26 18.19
C ALA A 11 1.36 14.46 19.39
N ALA A 12 0.22 14.91 19.92
CA ALA A 12 -0.48 14.20 21.00
C ALA A 12 -0.88 12.77 20.56
N PRO A 13 -0.82 11.79 21.46
CA PRO A 13 -1.33 10.45 21.18
C PRO A 13 -2.82 10.45 20.91
N LEU A 14 -3.24 9.73 19.88
CA LEU A 14 -4.64 9.61 19.43
C LEU A 14 -5.23 8.23 19.73
N GLY A 15 -6.54 8.13 19.68
CA GLY A 15 -7.27 6.87 19.51
C GLY A 15 -7.21 6.38 18.06
N PHE A 16 -7.78 5.20 17.79
CA PHE A 16 -7.80 4.63 16.45
C PHE A 16 -8.56 5.51 15.44
N CYS A 17 -9.79 5.91 15.80
CA CYS A 17 -10.65 6.70 14.91
C CYS A 17 -10.04 8.06 14.55
N ASP A 18 -9.38 8.72 15.50
CA ASP A 18 -8.70 9.98 15.25
C ASP A 18 -7.45 9.79 14.39
N ALA A 19 -6.66 8.75 14.64
CA ALA A 19 -5.47 8.42 13.83
C ALA A 19 -5.85 8.02 12.40
N LEU A 20 -6.97 7.31 12.22
CA LEU A 20 -7.54 6.97 10.92
C LEU A 20 -7.86 8.21 10.08
N LEU A 21 -8.60 9.17 10.66
CA LEU A 21 -9.02 10.39 9.96
C LEU A 21 -7.85 11.37 9.76
N ALA A 22 -6.93 11.45 10.72
CA ALA A 22 -5.76 12.30 10.60
C ALA A 22 -4.80 11.85 9.50
N GLY A 23 -4.59 10.53 9.35
CA GLY A 23 -3.67 9.94 8.39
C GLY A 23 -2.19 10.28 8.65
N LEU A 24 -1.86 11.56 8.73
CA LEU A 24 -0.54 12.12 9.04
C LEU A 24 -0.59 12.88 10.38
N ALA A 25 0.45 12.77 11.19
CA ALA A 25 0.53 13.52 12.44
C ALA A 25 0.85 15.01 12.18
N ARG A 26 0.40 15.88 13.09
CA ARG A 26 0.57 17.34 12.95
C ARG A 26 2.03 17.79 12.94
N ASP A 27 2.92 16.99 13.52
CA ASP A 27 4.37 17.18 13.49
C ASP A 27 5.03 16.60 12.22
N GLY A 28 4.22 16.13 11.28
CA GLY A 28 4.66 15.49 10.05
C GLY A 28 5.14 14.05 10.22
N GLY A 29 5.05 13.49 11.44
CA GLY A 29 5.36 12.09 11.72
C GLY A 29 4.24 11.12 11.34
N LEU A 30 4.52 9.84 11.45
CA LEU A 30 3.61 8.78 11.08
C LEU A 30 3.03 8.11 12.33
N TYR A 31 1.71 7.93 12.38
CA TYR A 31 1.07 7.22 13.49
C TYR A 31 1.34 5.71 13.43
N LEU A 32 1.61 5.13 14.60
CA LEU A 32 1.63 3.69 14.84
C LEU A 32 1.19 3.41 16.30
N PRO A 33 0.69 2.19 16.63
CA PRO A 33 0.29 1.89 18.00
C PRO A 33 1.48 1.97 18.96
N LYS A 34 1.23 2.47 20.16
CA LYS A 34 2.23 2.54 21.24
C LYS A 34 2.78 1.15 21.59
N GLU A 35 1.93 0.13 21.50
CA GLU A 35 2.30 -1.26 21.75
C GLU A 35 1.75 -2.15 20.65
N TRP A 36 2.52 -3.18 20.27
CA TRP A 36 2.08 -4.18 19.31
C TRP A 36 1.23 -5.24 19.99
N PRO A 37 0.01 -5.55 19.49
CA PRO A 37 -0.72 -6.73 19.90
C PRO A 37 0.13 -7.98 19.79
N LYS A 38 -0.13 -8.97 20.64
CA LYS A 38 0.63 -10.23 20.66
C LYS A 38 -0.31 -11.40 20.51
N PHE A 39 0.08 -12.36 19.70
CA PHE A 39 -0.56 -13.65 19.57
C PHE A 39 0.38 -14.76 20.02
N SER A 40 -0.13 -15.64 20.88
CA SER A 40 0.55 -16.87 21.25
C SER A 40 0.55 -17.87 20.07
N LYS A 41 1.45 -18.84 20.11
CA LYS A 41 1.43 -19.94 19.13
C LYS A 41 0.10 -20.69 19.09
N LYS A 42 -0.60 -20.81 20.24
CA LYS A 42 -1.92 -21.46 20.32
C LYS A 42 -2.97 -20.66 19.55
N GLU A 43 -3.02 -19.35 19.71
CA GLU A 43 -3.94 -18.46 19.00
C GLU A 43 -3.66 -18.47 17.49
N ILE A 44 -2.40 -18.36 17.07
CA ILE A 44 -2.03 -18.44 15.64
C ILE A 44 -2.44 -19.78 15.04
N ARG A 45 -2.22 -20.91 15.77
CA ARG A 45 -2.63 -22.24 15.32
C ARG A 45 -4.15 -22.37 15.20
N GLY A 46 -4.90 -21.68 16.08
CA GLY A 46 -6.36 -21.59 16.04
C GLY A 46 -6.94 -20.85 14.84
N LEU A 47 -6.10 -20.15 14.04
CA LEU A 47 -6.52 -19.50 12.79
C LEU A 47 -6.56 -20.46 11.61
N ARG A 48 -5.99 -21.66 11.71
CA ARG A 48 -5.99 -22.65 10.62
C ARG A 48 -7.42 -23.03 10.22
N GLY A 49 -7.69 -23.01 8.91
CA GLY A 49 -9.00 -23.36 8.34
C GLY A 49 -10.09 -22.28 8.51
N LYS A 50 -9.77 -21.14 9.11
CA LYS A 50 -10.70 -20.02 9.18
C LYS A 50 -10.72 -19.23 7.85
N SER A 51 -11.85 -18.57 7.59
CA SER A 51 -11.98 -17.67 6.45
C SER A 51 -11.03 -16.48 6.57
N TYR A 52 -10.78 -15.79 5.44
CA TYR A 52 -9.99 -14.54 5.45
C TYR A 52 -10.63 -13.50 6.38
N GLN A 53 -11.96 -13.37 6.34
CA GLN A 53 -12.70 -12.41 7.16
C GLN A 53 -12.60 -12.75 8.66
N ASP A 54 -12.64 -14.02 9.05
CA ASP A 54 -12.46 -14.44 10.45
C ASP A 54 -11.06 -14.13 10.96
N ILE A 55 -10.05 -14.38 10.12
CA ILE A 55 -8.66 -14.05 10.44
C ILE A 55 -8.49 -12.53 10.50
N ALA A 56 -9.08 -11.78 9.54
CA ALA A 56 -9.04 -10.33 9.52
C ALA A 56 -9.63 -9.74 10.80
N PHE A 57 -10.82 -10.16 11.20
CA PHE A 57 -11.42 -9.71 12.46
C PHE A 57 -10.52 -9.99 13.65
N THR A 58 -10.05 -11.24 13.79
CA THR A 58 -9.21 -11.64 14.92
C THR A 58 -7.90 -10.86 15.00
N VAL A 59 -7.25 -10.60 13.84
CA VAL A 59 -5.94 -9.93 13.77
C VAL A 59 -6.07 -8.42 13.95
N LEU A 60 -7.17 -7.82 13.49
CA LEU A 60 -7.34 -6.37 13.43
C LEU A 60 -8.08 -5.78 14.63
N GLU A 61 -8.98 -6.54 15.27
CA GLU A 61 -9.76 -6.07 16.42
C GLU A 61 -8.88 -5.48 17.55
N PRO A 62 -7.73 -6.07 17.92
CA PRO A 62 -6.86 -5.50 18.94
C PRO A 62 -6.33 -4.09 18.64
N PHE A 63 -6.28 -3.67 17.37
CA PHE A 63 -5.89 -2.31 16.98
C PHE A 63 -7.04 -1.31 17.14
N ILE A 64 -8.28 -1.76 17.00
CA ILE A 64 -9.50 -0.96 17.17
C ILE A 64 -9.87 -0.81 18.65
N ASN A 65 -9.76 -1.90 19.39
CA ASN A 65 -9.90 -2.01 20.84
C ASN A 65 -11.16 -1.28 21.39
N GLY A 66 -12.30 -1.56 20.77
CA GLY A 66 -13.60 -1.08 21.23
C GLY A 66 -13.99 0.33 20.82
N GLU A 67 -13.16 1.09 20.08
CA GLU A 67 -13.57 2.40 19.54
C GLU A 67 -14.64 2.28 18.45
N ILE A 68 -14.72 1.13 17.81
CA ILE A 68 -15.81 0.73 16.91
C ILE A 68 -16.46 -0.52 17.49
N PRO A 69 -17.79 -0.58 17.60
CA PRO A 69 -18.49 -1.78 18.09
C PRO A 69 -18.08 -3.02 17.26
N ALA A 70 -17.77 -4.13 17.93
CA ALA A 70 -17.25 -5.33 17.31
C ALA A 70 -18.14 -5.85 16.15
N ALA A 71 -19.48 -5.79 16.32
CA ALA A 71 -20.41 -6.19 15.28
C ALA A 71 -20.31 -5.32 14.02
N LYS A 72 -20.16 -3.99 14.19
CA LYS A 72 -19.99 -3.05 13.06
C LYS A 72 -18.64 -3.22 12.39
N PHE A 73 -17.60 -3.45 13.17
CA PHE A 73 -16.29 -3.74 12.59
C PHE A 73 -16.28 -5.05 11.80
N ARG A 74 -16.97 -6.07 12.29
CA ARG A 74 -17.14 -7.33 11.56
C ARG A 74 -17.91 -7.15 10.26
N GLU A 75 -19.02 -6.42 10.27
CA GLU A 75 -19.80 -6.08 9.09
C GLU A 75 -18.94 -5.40 8.01
N MET A 76 -18.14 -4.39 8.39
CA MET A 76 -17.24 -3.70 7.47
C MET A 76 -16.16 -4.61 6.88
N ILE A 77 -15.62 -5.56 7.65
CA ILE A 77 -14.68 -6.56 7.16
C ILE A 77 -15.35 -7.48 6.14
N ASP A 78 -16.52 -8.00 6.47
CA ASP A 78 -17.26 -8.93 5.60
C ASP A 78 -17.61 -8.24 4.28
N GLU A 79 -18.12 -7.02 4.30
CA GLU A 79 -18.40 -6.24 3.10
C GLU A 79 -17.12 -5.90 2.30
N ALA A 80 -16.01 -5.52 2.95
CA ALA A 80 -14.79 -5.17 2.27
C ALA A 80 -14.25 -6.35 1.46
N TYR A 81 -14.19 -7.51 2.06
CA TYR A 81 -13.59 -8.68 1.42
C TYR A 81 -14.56 -9.52 0.60
N ALA A 82 -15.88 -9.27 0.67
CA ALA A 82 -16.86 -9.78 -0.27
C ALA A 82 -16.69 -9.21 -1.70
N THR A 83 -15.98 -8.07 -1.84
CA THR A 83 -15.67 -7.49 -3.17
C THR A 83 -14.62 -8.28 -3.95
N PHE A 84 -13.88 -9.17 -3.27
CA PHE A 84 -12.83 -9.96 -3.89
C PHE A 84 -13.39 -11.16 -4.65
N ARG A 85 -12.78 -11.47 -5.79
CA ARG A 85 -13.23 -12.53 -6.72
C ARG A 85 -12.64 -13.91 -6.41
N HIS A 86 -11.89 -14.03 -5.33
CA HIS A 86 -11.37 -15.30 -4.84
C HIS A 86 -11.70 -15.47 -3.35
N PRO A 87 -12.25 -16.60 -2.91
CA PRO A 87 -12.71 -16.78 -1.52
C PRO A 87 -11.58 -16.69 -0.48
N ALA A 88 -10.34 -17.01 -0.86
CA ALA A 88 -9.18 -16.83 0.00
C ALA A 88 -8.65 -15.38 0.03
N VAL A 89 -9.21 -14.45 -0.76
CA VAL A 89 -8.79 -13.06 -0.94
C VAL A 89 -7.34 -12.92 -1.44
N ALA A 90 -6.39 -13.60 -0.78
CA ALA A 90 -4.95 -13.66 -1.09
C ALA A 90 -4.49 -15.12 -1.25
N PRO A 91 -4.88 -15.82 -2.34
CA PRO A 91 -4.49 -17.21 -2.56
C PRO A 91 -3.00 -17.37 -2.81
N LEU A 92 -2.50 -18.61 -2.59
CA LEU A 92 -1.12 -18.98 -2.84
C LEU A 92 -1.02 -19.87 -4.08
N VAL A 93 -0.08 -19.57 -4.95
CA VAL A 93 0.33 -20.40 -6.08
C VAL A 93 1.74 -20.91 -5.83
N GLN A 94 1.95 -22.22 -5.87
CA GLN A 94 3.27 -22.82 -5.74
C GLN A 94 3.98 -22.80 -7.10
N THR A 95 5.13 -22.16 -7.16
CA THR A 95 5.95 -22.02 -8.39
C THR A 95 7.27 -22.81 -8.33
N GLY A 96 7.54 -23.46 -7.21
CA GLY A 96 8.72 -24.29 -6.99
C GLY A 96 8.62 -25.08 -5.69
N PRO A 97 9.59 -25.93 -5.37
CA PRO A 97 9.53 -26.84 -4.18
C PRO A 97 9.31 -26.08 -2.86
N ASN A 98 9.88 -24.88 -2.71
CA ASN A 98 9.70 -23.99 -1.56
C ASN A 98 9.38 -22.55 -1.99
N ALA A 99 9.09 -22.31 -3.27
CA ALA A 99 8.74 -21.01 -3.83
C ALA A 99 7.23 -20.90 -4.03
N PHE A 100 6.66 -19.83 -3.50
CA PHE A 100 5.24 -19.52 -3.57
C PHE A 100 5.03 -18.07 -4.02
N VAL A 101 3.95 -17.83 -4.74
CA VAL A 101 3.46 -16.50 -5.08
C VAL A 101 2.15 -16.28 -4.33
N MET A 102 2.03 -15.19 -3.58
CA MET A 102 0.79 -14.77 -2.93
C MET A 102 0.11 -13.74 -3.81
N GLU A 103 -1.03 -14.11 -4.39
CA GLU A 103 -1.77 -13.25 -5.29
C GLU A 103 -2.62 -12.24 -4.52
N LEU A 104 -2.29 -10.96 -4.62
CA LEU A 104 -2.98 -9.87 -3.93
C LEU A 104 -3.89 -9.04 -4.86
N PHE A 105 -4.13 -9.51 -6.07
CA PHE A 105 -4.79 -8.78 -7.15
C PHE A 105 -6.20 -9.28 -7.51
N HIS A 106 -6.85 -10.01 -6.62
CA HIS A 106 -8.22 -10.51 -6.84
C HIS A 106 -9.32 -9.52 -6.47
N GLY A 107 -8.95 -8.29 -6.11
CA GLY A 107 -9.89 -7.18 -5.89
C GLY A 107 -10.33 -6.51 -7.18
N SER A 108 -11.21 -5.52 -7.05
CA SER A 108 -11.89 -4.84 -8.17
C SER A 108 -10.94 -4.17 -9.15
N THR A 109 -9.78 -3.67 -8.69
CA THR A 109 -8.84 -2.93 -9.51
C THR A 109 -7.57 -3.71 -9.86
N LEU A 110 -7.56 -5.01 -9.56
CA LEU A 110 -6.45 -5.90 -9.92
C LEU A 110 -5.10 -5.52 -9.31
N ALA A 111 -5.12 -4.89 -8.12
CA ALA A 111 -3.91 -4.52 -7.39
C ALA A 111 -4.06 -4.79 -5.89
N PHE A 112 -2.94 -5.06 -5.20
CA PHE A 112 -2.91 -5.32 -3.75
C PHE A 112 -3.51 -4.17 -2.92
N LYS A 113 -3.55 -2.98 -3.49
CA LYS A 113 -4.08 -1.79 -2.85
C LYS A 113 -5.56 -1.92 -2.49
N ASP A 114 -6.31 -2.76 -3.21
CA ASP A 114 -7.71 -3.05 -2.92
C ASP A 114 -7.89 -3.63 -1.51
N VAL A 115 -6.96 -4.48 -1.06
CA VAL A 115 -7.03 -5.12 0.27
C VAL A 115 -7.14 -4.09 1.38
N ALA A 116 -6.38 -3.01 1.29
CA ALA A 116 -6.39 -1.95 2.29
C ALA A 116 -7.47 -0.90 2.03
N MET A 117 -7.69 -0.52 0.77
CA MET A 117 -8.62 0.57 0.42
C MET A 117 -10.06 0.20 0.69
N GLN A 118 -10.48 -1.03 0.41
CA GLN A 118 -11.85 -1.48 0.65
C GLN A 118 -12.25 -1.39 2.13
N LEU A 119 -11.33 -1.76 3.03
CA LEU A 119 -11.58 -1.63 4.47
C LEU A 119 -11.46 -0.17 4.93
N LEU A 120 -10.44 0.57 4.46
CA LEU A 120 -10.20 1.96 4.82
C LEU A 120 -11.43 2.83 4.52
N ALA A 121 -12.01 2.70 3.31
CA ALA A 121 -13.15 3.51 2.90
C ALA A 121 -14.38 3.29 3.81
N ARG A 122 -14.64 2.04 4.20
CA ARG A 122 -15.73 1.70 5.12
C ARG A 122 -15.51 2.24 6.53
N LEU A 123 -14.29 2.08 7.03
CA LEU A 123 -13.90 2.63 8.34
C LEU A 123 -14.04 4.16 8.37
N MET A 124 -13.57 4.86 7.34
CA MET A 124 -13.69 6.32 7.26
C MET A 124 -15.15 6.76 7.17
N ASP A 125 -15.95 6.14 6.29
CA ASP A 125 -17.36 6.47 6.12
C ASP A 125 -18.15 6.26 7.40
N TYR A 126 -17.91 5.14 8.11
CA TYR A 126 -18.51 4.85 9.41
C TYR A 126 -18.15 5.90 10.46
N VAL A 127 -16.85 6.19 10.64
CA VAL A 127 -16.41 7.14 11.68
C VAL A 127 -16.92 8.55 11.39
N LEU A 128 -16.91 8.99 10.13
CA LEU A 128 -17.48 10.28 9.73
C LEU A 128 -19.00 10.34 9.95
N SER A 129 -19.70 9.22 9.69
CA SER A 129 -21.14 9.13 9.95
C SER A 129 -21.47 9.28 11.42
N GLU A 130 -20.77 8.54 12.31
CA GLU A 130 -20.95 8.63 13.76
C GLU A 130 -20.69 10.05 14.31
N ARG A 131 -19.80 10.81 13.65
CA ARG A 131 -19.47 12.19 14.02
C ARG A 131 -20.38 13.24 13.36
N GLY A 132 -21.25 12.85 12.45
CA GLY A 132 -22.02 13.79 11.64
C GLY A 132 -21.14 14.64 10.70
N GLU A 133 -19.94 14.17 10.39
CA GLU A 133 -18.94 14.86 9.59
C GLU A 133 -18.89 14.36 8.13
N ARG A 134 -18.21 15.12 7.28
CA ARG A 134 -17.84 14.74 5.91
C ARG A 134 -16.37 15.06 5.66
N ALA A 135 -15.78 14.45 4.64
CA ALA A 135 -14.42 14.76 4.20
C ALA A 135 -14.32 14.78 2.67
N THR A 136 -13.44 15.63 2.16
CA THR A 136 -13.04 15.65 0.76
C THR A 136 -11.68 14.98 0.62
N ILE A 137 -11.67 13.85 -0.06
CA ILE A 137 -10.44 13.08 -0.29
C ILE A 137 -9.79 13.59 -1.58
N VAL A 138 -8.53 14.01 -1.48
CA VAL A 138 -7.74 14.39 -2.66
C VAL A 138 -6.45 13.56 -2.70
N GLY A 139 -6.14 13.03 -3.87
CA GLY A 139 -4.94 12.24 -4.08
C GLY A 139 -4.35 12.39 -5.46
N ALA A 140 -3.02 12.25 -5.56
CA ALA A 140 -2.30 12.11 -6.82
C ALA A 140 -1.89 10.65 -7.02
N THR A 141 -1.94 10.19 -8.26
CA THR A 141 -1.64 8.79 -8.57
C THR A 141 -0.86 8.66 -9.89
N SER A 142 -0.01 7.63 -9.94
CA SER A 142 0.57 7.10 -11.19
C SER A 142 -0.26 5.95 -11.79
N GLY A 143 -1.47 5.67 -11.23
CA GLY A 143 -2.41 4.67 -11.72
C GLY A 143 -3.07 3.83 -10.62
N ASP A 144 -2.40 2.83 -10.07
CA ASP A 144 -2.99 1.81 -9.18
C ASP A 144 -3.66 2.35 -7.92
N THR A 145 -3.02 3.31 -7.24
CA THR A 145 -3.58 3.86 -5.99
C THR A 145 -4.86 4.64 -6.25
N GLY A 146 -4.92 5.38 -7.36
CA GLY A 146 -6.10 6.14 -7.75
C GLY A 146 -7.28 5.23 -8.09
N GLY A 147 -7.05 4.19 -8.90
CA GLY A 147 -8.09 3.21 -9.23
C GLY A 147 -8.65 2.53 -7.98
N ALA A 148 -7.79 2.04 -7.08
CA ALA A 148 -8.20 1.40 -5.84
C ALA A 148 -8.95 2.36 -4.89
N ALA A 149 -8.54 3.64 -4.83
CA ALA A 149 -9.21 4.64 -4.02
C ALA A 149 -10.61 4.98 -4.58
N ILE A 150 -10.70 5.25 -5.89
CA ILE A 150 -11.98 5.54 -6.54
C ILE A 150 -12.97 4.39 -6.34
N ASP A 151 -12.55 3.15 -6.60
CA ASP A 151 -13.42 1.98 -6.44
C ASP A 151 -13.93 1.82 -5.00
N ALA A 152 -13.05 1.98 -4.01
CA ALA A 152 -13.40 1.81 -2.61
C ALA A 152 -14.31 2.91 -2.04
N PHE A 153 -14.12 4.16 -2.52
CA PHE A 153 -14.88 5.32 -2.05
C PHE A 153 -16.10 5.65 -2.91
N ALA A 154 -16.27 5.01 -4.07
CA ALA A 154 -17.45 5.19 -4.93
C ALA A 154 -18.73 4.92 -4.17
N GLY A 155 -19.67 5.88 -4.20
CA GLY A 155 -20.97 5.77 -3.55
C GLY A 155 -20.94 5.95 -2.03
N ARG A 156 -19.81 6.27 -1.38
CA ARG A 156 -19.78 6.56 0.06
C ARG A 156 -20.48 7.87 0.36
N GLU A 157 -21.29 7.86 1.42
CA GLU A 157 -22.14 9.01 1.74
C GLU A 157 -21.36 10.18 2.32
N ARG A 158 -20.33 9.90 3.12
CA ARG A 158 -19.62 10.90 3.93
C ARG A 158 -18.35 11.43 3.27
N THR A 159 -18.01 10.94 2.07
CA THR A 159 -16.78 11.34 1.38
C THR A 159 -17.03 11.70 -0.08
N ASP A 160 -16.35 12.73 -0.54
CA ASP A 160 -16.14 13.02 -1.96
C ASP A 160 -14.68 12.72 -2.29
N ILE A 161 -14.41 12.17 -3.47
CA ILE A 161 -13.06 11.78 -3.86
C ILE A 161 -12.65 12.41 -5.17
N PHE A 162 -11.48 13.07 -5.16
CA PHE A 162 -10.85 13.71 -6.30
C PHE A 162 -9.46 13.12 -6.52
N ILE A 163 -9.26 12.45 -7.65
CA ILE A 163 -8.00 11.81 -7.98
C ILE A 163 -7.38 12.49 -9.19
N LEU A 164 -6.18 13.07 -8.96
CA LEU A 164 -5.36 13.70 -9.98
C LEU A 164 -4.40 12.67 -10.58
N PHE A 165 -4.37 12.58 -11.91
CA PHE A 165 -3.43 11.72 -12.63
C PHE A 165 -2.89 12.44 -13.87
N PRO A 166 -1.66 12.12 -14.33
CA PRO A 166 -1.06 12.80 -15.48
C PRO A 166 -1.76 12.35 -16.78
N HIS A 167 -2.27 13.34 -17.54
CA HIS A 167 -3.00 13.09 -18.77
C HIS A 167 -2.16 12.31 -19.79
N GLY A 168 -2.69 11.18 -20.27
CA GLY A 168 -2.04 10.32 -21.25
C GLY A 168 -0.77 9.58 -20.77
N LYS A 169 -0.48 9.56 -19.46
CA LYS A 169 0.76 8.97 -18.90
C LYS A 169 0.50 7.83 -17.89
N VAL A 170 -0.70 7.28 -17.89
CA VAL A 170 -1.06 6.04 -17.16
C VAL A 170 -1.45 4.96 -18.16
N SER A 171 -1.38 3.68 -17.77
CA SER A 171 -1.80 2.62 -18.70
C SER A 171 -3.29 2.72 -19.04
N PRO A 172 -3.72 2.26 -20.23
CA PRO A 172 -5.14 2.30 -20.61
C PRO A 172 -6.07 1.63 -19.60
N VAL A 173 -5.66 0.51 -19.03
CA VAL A 173 -6.42 -0.20 -18.00
C VAL A 173 -6.53 0.62 -16.73
N GLN A 174 -5.44 1.22 -16.27
CA GLN A 174 -5.44 2.08 -15.08
C GLN A 174 -6.30 3.33 -15.28
N GLN A 175 -6.24 3.96 -16.46
CA GLN A 175 -7.10 5.10 -16.78
C GLN A 175 -8.58 4.70 -16.69
N ARG A 176 -8.98 3.62 -17.37
CA ARG A 176 -10.36 3.14 -17.34
C ARG A 176 -10.85 2.80 -15.93
N GLN A 177 -9.99 2.23 -15.10
CA GLN A 177 -10.33 1.96 -13.70
C GLN A 177 -10.61 3.24 -12.89
N MET A 178 -10.02 4.37 -13.26
CA MET A 178 -10.25 5.65 -12.60
C MET A 178 -11.42 6.45 -13.19
N THR A 179 -11.68 6.30 -14.48
CA THR A 179 -12.55 7.23 -15.23
C THR A 179 -13.92 6.65 -15.57
N THR A 180 -14.18 5.36 -15.30
CA THR A 180 -15.45 4.72 -15.65
C THR A 180 -16.45 4.60 -14.50
N SER A 181 -16.16 5.18 -13.34
CA SER A 181 -17.10 5.23 -12.22
C SER A 181 -18.26 6.19 -12.53
N SER A 182 -19.50 5.74 -12.28
CA SER A 182 -20.70 6.56 -12.40
C SER A 182 -21.16 7.19 -11.08
N ALA A 183 -20.44 6.93 -9.98
CA ALA A 183 -20.80 7.44 -8.67
C ALA A 183 -20.63 8.97 -8.60
N SER A 184 -21.65 9.66 -8.07
CA SER A 184 -21.71 11.13 -8.04
C SER A 184 -20.68 11.79 -7.12
N ASN A 185 -20.07 11.02 -6.22
CA ASN A 185 -19.02 11.48 -5.30
C ASN A 185 -17.61 11.25 -5.83
N VAL A 186 -17.45 10.77 -7.07
CA VAL A 186 -16.15 10.46 -7.69
C VAL A 186 -15.82 11.46 -8.78
N HIS A 187 -14.63 12.05 -8.70
CA HIS A 187 -14.11 13.01 -9.67
C HIS A 187 -12.69 12.64 -10.08
N ALA A 188 -12.52 12.20 -11.31
CA ALA A 188 -11.21 11.91 -11.91
C ALA A 188 -10.72 13.16 -12.67
N ILE A 189 -9.51 13.62 -12.36
CA ILE A 189 -8.92 14.84 -12.93
C ILE A 189 -7.62 14.48 -13.66
N ALA A 190 -7.66 14.56 -14.99
CA ALA A 190 -6.47 14.44 -15.83
C ALA A 190 -5.73 15.77 -15.87
N VAL A 191 -4.50 15.83 -15.38
CA VAL A 191 -3.69 17.06 -15.35
C VAL A 191 -2.78 17.11 -16.57
N ASN A 192 -2.79 18.24 -17.29
CA ASN A 192 -1.88 18.52 -18.40
C ASN A 192 -0.43 18.71 -17.89
N GLY A 193 0.17 17.64 -17.38
CA GLY A 193 1.47 17.65 -16.72
C GLY A 193 2.04 16.25 -16.55
N ASN A 194 2.88 16.10 -15.56
CA ASN A 194 3.45 14.83 -15.14
C ASN A 194 2.98 14.45 -13.72
N PHE A 195 3.46 13.31 -13.20
CA PHE A 195 3.05 12.85 -11.87
C PHE A 195 3.53 13.78 -10.74
N ASP A 196 4.70 14.41 -10.92
CA ASP A 196 5.23 15.36 -9.93
C ASP A 196 4.36 16.62 -9.88
N ASP A 197 3.82 17.07 -11.01
CA ASP A 197 2.87 18.19 -11.06
C ASP A 197 1.61 17.85 -10.26
N CYS A 198 1.04 16.65 -10.46
CA CYS A 198 -0.11 16.18 -9.67
C CYS A 198 0.21 16.14 -8.16
N GLN A 199 1.38 15.63 -7.79
CA GLN A 199 1.81 15.57 -6.38
C GLN A 199 2.01 16.96 -5.78
N ASN A 200 2.59 17.89 -6.55
CA ASN A 200 2.84 19.25 -6.09
C ASN A 200 1.53 20.00 -5.85
N LEU A 201 0.53 19.84 -6.74
CA LEU A 201 -0.81 20.37 -6.54
C LEU A 201 -1.44 19.85 -5.24
N VAL A 202 -1.41 18.53 -5.03
CA VAL A 202 -1.94 17.94 -3.79
C VAL A 202 -1.22 18.47 -2.55
N LYS A 203 0.11 18.55 -2.56
CA LYS A 203 0.89 19.12 -1.45
C LYS A 203 0.53 20.59 -1.20
N ALA A 204 0.37 21.39 -2.26
CA ALA A 204 -0.01 22.79 -2.15
C ALA A 204 -1.38 22.96 -1.52
N MET A 205 -2.39 22.17 -1.94
CA MET A 205 -3.73 22.17 -1.35
C MET A 205 -3.72 21.79 0.14
N PHE A 206 -2.91 20.81 0.55
CA PHE A 206 -2.77 20.45 1.97
C PHE A 206 -2.08 21.53 2.80
N ASN A 207 -1.23 22.35 2.17
CA ASN A 207 -0.54 23.48 2.80
C ASN A 207 -1.39 24.76 2.83
N ASP A 208 -2.38 24.89 1.96
CA ASP A 208 -3.37 25.99 2.03
C ASP A 208 -4.39 25.68 3.17
N ALA A 209 -4.15 26.28 4.31
CA ALA A 209 -4.99 26.09 5.50
C ALA A 209 -6.45 26.50 5.26
N ALA A 210 -6.67 27.60 4.52
CA ALA A 210 -8.02 28.12 4.24
C ALA A 210 -8.81 27.15 3.35
N PHE A 211 -8.19 26.67 2.28
CA PHE A 211 -8.80 25.67 1.40
C PHE A 211 -9.01 24.34 2.13
N ARG A 212 -7.94 23.82 2.76
CA ARG A 212 -7.97 22.54 3.49
C ARG A 212 -9.09 22.47 4.51
N ASP A 213 -9.22 23.51 5.35
CA ASP A 213 -10.19 23.52 6.45
C ASP A 213 -11.63 23.73 5.92
N ARG A 214 -11.81 24.53 4.85
CA ARG A 214 -13.09 24.74 4.19
C ARG A 214 -13.66 23.45 3.59
N VAL A 215 -12.84 22.66 2.88
CA VAL A 215 -13.28 21.42 2.23
C VAL A 215 -13.05 20.18 3.09
N LYS A 216 -12.61 20.33 4.35
CA LYS A 216 -12.25 19.20 5.23
C LYS A 216 -11.35 18.20 4.50
N LEU A 217 -10.24 18.69 3.95
CA LEU A 217 -9.34 17.94 3.09
C LEU A 217 -8.73 16.77 3.83
N SER A 218 -8.84 15.59 3.25
CA SER A 218 -8.25 14.36 3.74
C SER A 218 -7.52 13.60 2.63
N GLY A 219 -6.62 12.72 3.01
CA GLY A 219 -5.85 11.91 2.06
C GLY A 219 -5.89 10.43 2.41
N VAL A 220 -5.80 9.60 1.38
CA VAL A 220 -5.75 8.13 1.51
C VAL A 220 -4.37 7.57 1.16
N ASN A 221 -3.33 8.31 1.53
CA ASN A 221 -1.94 7.98 1.22
C ASN A 221 -1.49 6.67 1.90
N SER A 222 -0.42 6.07 1.36
CA SER A 222 0.17 4.82 1.88
C SER A 222 0.66 4.92 3.34
N ILE A 223 0.76 6.14 3.88
CA ILE A 223 1.17 6.41 5.25
C ILE A 223 0.05 6.26 6.29
N ASN A 224 -1.23 6.25 5.87
CA ASN A 224 -2.34 6.04 6.80
C ASN A 224 -2.19 4.69 7.50
N TRP A 225 -2.28 4.69 8.84
CA TRP A 225 -2.09 3.48 9.64
C TRP A 225 -3.08 2.37 9.26
N ALA A 226 -4.33 2.70 8.99
CA ALA A 226 -5.34 1.70 8.64
C ALA A 226 -5.00 0.95 7.34
N ARG A 227 -4.26 1.57 6.41
CA ARG A 227 -3.75 0.88 5.23
C ARG A 227 -2.68 -0.14 5.57
N ILE A 228 -1.78 0.20 6.51
CA ILE A 228 -0.77 -0.77 6.99
C ILE A 228 -1.45 -1.90 7.74
N MET A 229 -2.37 -1.56 8.64
CA MET A 229 -3.09 -2.51 9.47
C MET A 229 -3.81 -3.59 8.64
N ALA A 230 -4.58 -3.19 7.62
CA ALA A 230 -5.31 -4.13 6.76
C ALA A 230 -4.38 -5.12 6.03
N GLN A 231 -3.15 -4.71 5.73
CA GLN A 231 -2.16 -5.55 5.04
C GLN A 231 -1.52 -6.61 5.96
N ILE A 232 -1.66 -6.49 7.27
CA ILE A 232 -1.14 -7.50 8.21
C ILE A 232 -1.82 -8.86 7.99
N VAL A 233 -3.11 -8.85 7.62
CA VAL A 233 -3.96 -10.03 7.55
C VAL A 233 -3.41 -11.11 6.61
N TYR A 234 -3.02 -10.74 5.40
CA TYR A 234 -2.55 -11.72 4.42
C TYR A 234 -1.21 -12.38 4.79
N TYR A 235 -0.39 -11.75 5.64
CA TYR A 235 0.77 -12.43 6.22
C TYR A 235 0.34 -13.53 7.18
N PHE A 236 -0.71 -13.31 7.99
CA PHE A 236 -1.26 -14.31 8.88
C PHE A 236 -1.91 -15.46 8.10
N THR A 237 -2.78 -15.17 7.14
CA THR A 237 -3.45 -16.21 6.34
C THR A 237 -2.43 -17.09 5.60
N THR A 238 -1.43 -16.47 4.98
CA THR A 238 -0.34 -17.19 4.31
C THR A 238 0.48 -18.05 5.27
N ALA A 239 0.85 -17.48 6.42
CA ALA A 239 1.68 -18.23 7.37
C ALA A 239 0.95 -19.46 7.92
N VAL A 240 -0.34 -19.35 8.27
CA VAL A 240 -1.09 -20.51 8.79
C VAL A 240 -1.35 -21.53 7.69
N ALA A 241 -1.55 -21.11 6.44
CA ALA A 241 -1.70 -22.03 5.30
C ALA A 241 -0.40 -22.84 5.04
N LEU A 242 0.77 -22.26 5.28
CA LEU A 242 2.07 -22.91 5.08
C LEU A 242 2.65 -23.56 6.34
N GLY A 243 1.84 -23.78 7.38
CA GLY A 243 2.22 -24.53 8.58
C GLY A 243 2.65 -23.69 9.78
N GLY A 244 2.49 -22.36 9.74
CA GLY A 244 2.66 -21.52 10.93
C GLY A 244 1.71 -21.93 12.06
N PRO A 245 2.08 -21.75 13.33
CA PRO A 245 3.33 -21.16 13.87
C PRO A 245 4.51 -22.13 13.95
N ASP A 246 4.35 -23.36 13.49
CA ASP A 246 5.32 -24.44 13.69
C ASP A 246 6.43 -24.45 12.63
N ARG A 247 6.22 -23.70 11.54
CA ARG A 247 7.18 -23.52 10.44
C ARG A 247 7.48 -22.03 10.23
N LYS A 248 8.75 -21.70 10.06
CA LYS A 248 9.16 -20.34 9.67
C LYS A 248 8.97 -20.11 8.18
N ILE A 249 8.64 -18.87 7.81
CA ILE A 249 8.35 -18.47 6.43
C ILE A 249 9.11 -17.18 6.15
N SER A 250 9.66 -17.04 4.95
CA SER A 250 10.24 -15.78 4.46
C SER A 250 9.31 -15.15 3.43
N PHE A 251 9.28 -13.83 3.41
CA PHE A 251 8.49 -13.06 2.45
C PHE A 251 9.36 -12.12 1.64
N THR A 252 9.19 -12.12 0.33
CA THR A 252 9.79 -11.12 -0.57
C THR A 252 8.71 -10.20 -1.08
N VAL A 253 8.94 -8.91 -0.90
CA VAL A 253 7.92 -7.87 -1.15
C VAL A 253 8.45 -6.87 -2.17
N PRO A 254 7.80 -6.74 -3.34
CA PRO A 254 8.02 -5.60 -4.24
C PRO A 254 7.77 -4.31 -3.47
N THR A 255 8.81 -3.50 -3.30
CA THR A 255 8.78 -2.43 -2.30
C THR A 255 9.03 -1.06 -2.92
N GLY A 256 8.02 -0.19 -2.88
CA GLY A 256 8.11 1.25 -3.06
C GLY A 256 8.04 1.96 -1.71
N ASN A 257 6.85 2.40 -1.31
CA ASN A 257 6.59 3.17 -0.07
C ASN A 257 6.75 2.41 1.26
N PHE A 258 7.26 1.19 1.25
CA PHE A 258 7.53 0.37 2.44
C PHE A 258 6.29 -0.05 3.25
N GLY A 259 5.08 0.27 2.82
CA GLY A 259 3.86 0.01 3.57
C GLY A 259 3.60 -1.49 3.76
N ASP A 260 3.63 -2.22 2.67
CA ASP A 260 3.36 -3.64 2.62
C ASP A 260 4.36 -4.45 3.45
N ILE A 261 5.65 -4.27 3.20
CA ILE A 261 6.68 -5.00 3.95
C ILE A 261 6.74 -4.60 5.44
N PHE A 262 6.34 -3.36 5.78
CA PHE A 262 6.19 -2.94 7.17
C PHE A 262 5.02 -3.67 7.85
N ALA A 263 3.93 -3.94 7.14
CA ALA A 263 2.85 -4.79 7.65
C ALA A 263 3.36 -6.22 7.97
N GLY A 264 4.24 -6.78 7.14
CA GLY A 264 4.95 -8.02 7.43
C GLY A 264 5.83 -7.94 8.69
N TYR A 265 6.53 -6.81 8.88
CA TYR A 265 7.29 -6.57 10.11
C TYR A 265 6.37 -6.53 11.34
N VAL A 266 5.24 -5.84 11.25
CA VAL A 266 4.24 -5.80 12.33
C VAL A 266 3.71 -7.21 12.62
N ALA A 267 3.34 -7.99 11.59
CA ALA A 267 2.92 -9.39 11.76
C ALA A 267 3.96 -10.21 12.54
N LYS A 268 5.25 -10.04 12.22
CA LYS A 268 6.34 -10.66 12.98
C LYS A 268 6.38 -10.18 14.43
N ARG A 269 6.21 -8.89 14.67
CA ARG A 269 6.14 -8.31 16.03
C ARG A 269 4.94 -8.82 16.81
N MET A 270 3.85 -9.16 16.13
CA MET A 270 2.66 -9.78 16.73
C MET A 270 2.83 -11.26 17.05
N GLY A 271 3.91 -11.91 16.64
CA GLY A 271 4.22 -13.29 16.98
C GLY A 271 4.27 -14.26 15.80
N LEU A 272 4.04 -13.79 14.57
CA LEU A 272 4.09 -14.64 13.39
C LEU A 272 5.51 -15.16 13.15
N PRO A 273 5.73 -16.44 12.78
CA PRO A 273 7.05 -17.03 12.64
C PRO A 273 7.74 -16.66 11.32
N ILE A 274 7.95 -15.38 11.11
CA ILE A 274 8.66 -14.89 9.92
C ILE A 274 10.16 -15.03 10.12
N ASP A 275 10.85 -15.73 9.19
CA ASP A 275 12.32 -15.81 9.20
C ASP A 275 12.92 -14.50 8.72
N LYS A 276 12.68 -14.15 7.45
CA LYS A 276 13.18 -12.92 6.82
C LYS A 276 12.09 -12.20 6.05
N LEU A 277 12.22 -10.88 6.03
CA LEU A 277 11.52 -9.98 5.13
C LEU A 277 12.51 -9.46 4.10
N ILE A 278 12.24 -9.68 2.82
CA ILE A 278 13.15 -9.34 1.74
C ILE A 278 12.57 -8.17 0.95
N ILE A 279 13.27 -7.05 0.98
CA ILE A 279 12.94 -5.84 0.21
C ILE A 279 13.38 -6.09 -1.23
N ALA A 280 12.44 -6.08 -2.16
CA ALA A 280 12.74 -6.17 -3.58
C ALA A 280 12.47 -4.82 -4.24
N THR A 281 13.49 -4.23 -4.86
CA THR A 281 13.41 -2.95 -5.57
C THR A 281 13.70 -3.12 -7.06
N ASN A 282 13.15 -2.22 -7.88
CA ASN A 282 13.56 -2.06 -9.27
C ASN A 282 14.87 -1.24 -9.34
N GLU A 283 15.13 -0.55 -10.45
CA GLU A 283 16.33 0.29 -10.60
C GLU A 283 16.35 1.49 -9.64
N ASN A 284 15.19 1.86 -9.07
CA ASN A 284 15.07 2.86 -8.00
C ASN A 284 15.37 2.19 -6.65
N ASP A 285 16.64 1.92 -6.41
CA ASP A 285 17.13 0.98 -5.42
C ASP A 285 17.51 1.60 -4.06
N ILE A 286 16.93 2.74 -3.70
CA ILE A 286 17.28 3.47 -2.48
C ILE A 286 17.29 2.58 -1.24
N LEU A 287 16.28 1.73 -1.05
CA LEU A 287 16.20 0.83 0.11
C LEU A 287 17.28 -0.26 0.08
N ALA A 288 17.55 -0.85 -1.09
CA ALA A 288 18.59 -1.85 -1.22
C ALA A 288 19.99 -1.26 -0.95
N ARG A 289 20.26 -0.05 -1.47
CA ARG A 289 21.50 0.69 -1.17
C ARG A 289 21.62 1.04 0.30
N THR A 290 20.51 1.50 0.90
CA THR A 290 20.49 1.85 2.32
C THR A 290 20.83 0.65 3.21
N LEU A 291 20.25 -0.51 2.95
CA LEU A 291 20.62 -1.71 3.72
C LEU A 291 22.07 -2.14 3.50
N LYS A 292 22.62 -1.91 2.31
CA LYS A 292 24.02 -2.24 1.99
C LYS A 292 25.00 -1.28 2.65
N THR A 293 24.73 0.02 2.62
CA THR A 293 25.70 1.06 3.01
C THR A 293 25.45 1.69 4.38
N GLY A 294 24.22 1.64 4.88
CA GLY A 294 23.75 2.40 6.05
C GLY A 294 23.41 3.85 5.73
N ARG A 295 23.57 4.31 4.48
CA ARG A 295 23.25 5.67 4.05
C ARG A 295 21.97 5.67 3.20
N TYR A 296 20.99 6.44 3.65
CA TYR A 296 19.79 6.74 2.90
C TYR A 296 20.03 8.01 2.07
N GLU A 297 20.07 7.89 0.76
CA GLU A 297 20.48 8.98 -0.14
C GLU A 297 19.61 8.99 -1.38
N MET A 298 18.89 10.09 -1.60
CA MET A 298 18.06 10.28 -2.79
C MET A 298 18.93 10.39 -4.06
N ARG A 299 18.39 9.92 -5.17
CA ARG A 299 18.93 10.05 -6.52
C ARG A 299 17.79 10.40 -7.48
N ASP A 300 18.11 10.62 -8.74
CA ASP A 300 17.09 10.79 -9.77
C ASP A 300 16.22 9.54 -9.90
N VAL A 301 14.94 9.74 -10.10
CA VAL A 301 13.98 8.67 -10.36
C VAL A 301 14.15 8.21 -11.81
N LYS A 302 14.22 6.90 -12.00
CA LYS A 302 14.20 6.26 -13.31
C LYS A 302 12.82 5.68 -13.58
N ALA A 303 12.25 6.01 -14.72
CA ALA A 303 11.03 5.36 -15.19
C ALA A 303 11.30 3.89 -15.55
N THR A 304 10.46 2.98 -15.06
CA THR A 304 10.57 1.54 -15.29
C THR A 304 9.23 0.94 -15.68
N THR A 305 9.22 -0.34 -16.05
CA THR A 305 8.00 -1.12 -16.30
C THR A 305 7.20 -1.43 -15.03
N ALA A 306 7.76 -1.15 -13.84
CA ALA A 306 7.11 -1.31 -12.53
C ALA A 306 6.90 0.07 -11.83
N PRO A 307 6.04 0.95 -12.37
CA PRO A 307 5.98 2.37 -12.00
C PRO A 307 5.58 2.63 -10.55
N SER A 308 4.87 1.71 -9.88
CA SER A 308 4.52 1.84 -8.46
C SER A 308 5.75 1.79 -7.53
N MET A 309 6.90 1.39 -8.06
CA MET A 309 8.18 1.30 -7.34
C MET A 309 9.15 2.42 -7.75
N ASP A 310 8.78 3.31 -8.69
CA ASP A 310 9.63 4.40 -9.19
C ASP A 310 9.62 5.57 -8.20
N ILE A 311 10.33 5.37 -7.09
CA ILE A 311 10.41 6.33 -5.99
C ILE A 311 11.84 6.43 -5.42
N GLN A 312 12.17 7.59 -4.85
CA GLN A 312 13.41 7.82 -4.10
C GLN A 312 13.14 8.26 -2.64
N ILE A 313 11.86 8.35 -2.25
CA ILE A 313 11.46 8.54 -0.85
C ILE A 313 10.47 7.43 -0.49
N SER A 314 10.89 6.56 0.41
CA SER A 314 10.09 5.43 0.88
C SER A 314 9.45 5.79 2.22
N SER A 315 8.25 6.37 2.19
CA SER A 315 7.64 7.09 3.31
C SER A 315 7.52 6.25 4.59
N ASN A 316 7.08 4.99 4.48
CA ASN A 316 6.88 4.15 5.67
C ASN A 316 8.18 3.58 6.25
N PHE A 317 9.31 3.77 5.58
CA PHE A 317 10.62 3.41 6.14
C PHE A 317 10.92 4.18 7.44
N GLU A 318 10.34 5.38 7.60
CA GLU A 318 10.39 6.16 8.85
C GLU A 318 9.88 5.35 10.05
N ARG A 319 8.81 4.53 9.88
CA ARG A 319 8.30 3.66 10.95
C ARG A 319 9.31 2.58 11.36
N LEU A 320 10.02 1.99 10.39
CA LEU A 320 11.07 1.01 10.69
C LEU A 320 12.27 1.67 11.37
N LEU A 321 12.67 2.86 10.94
CA LEU A 321 13.73 3.63 11.60
C LEU A 321 13.35 3.93 13.05
N PHE A 322 12.11 4.32 13.31
CA PHE A 322 11.62 4.56 14.66
C PHE A 322 11.74 3.31 15.54
N GLU A 323 11.26 2.16 15.06
CA GLU A 323 11.40 0.88 15.76
C GLU A 323 12.87 0.49 16.01
N ALA A 324 13.73 0.69 15.01
CA ALA A 324 15.14 0.31 15.08
C ALA A 324 15.99 1.21 16.01
N ASN A 325 15.51 2.43 16.27
CA ASN A 325 16.09 3.37 17.22
C ASN A 325 15.38 3.34 18.59
N ASP A 326 14.85 2.18 19.01
CA ASP A 326 14.18 1.99 20.29
C ASP A 326 13.00 2.99 20.51
N ARG A 327 12.36 3.44 19.43
CA ARG A 327 11.28 4.43 19.39
C ARG A 327 11.69 5.82 19.89
N ASP A 328 12.94 6.21 19.65
CA ASP A 328 13.41 7.58 19.95
C ASP A 328 12.97 8.57 18.86
N PRO A 329 12.07 9.52 19.17
CA PRO A 329 11.57 10.48 18.18
C PRO A 329 12.62 11.53 17.80
N GLY A 330 13.60 11.80 18.66
CA GLY A 330 14.71 12.73 18.38
C GLY A 330 15.56 12.24 17.21
N GLU A 331 15.84 10.94 17.17
CA GLU A 331 16.57 10.32 16.07
C GLU A 331 15.80 10.44 14.72
N ILE A 332 14.49 10.30 14.78
CA ILE A 332 13.67 10.40 13.57
C ILE A 332 13.62 11.84 13.07
N ARG A 333 13.44 12.83 13.96
CA ARG A 333 13.49 14.24 13.56
C ARG A 333 14.84 14.57 12.92
N SER A 334 15.95 14.19 13.54
CA SER A 334 17.29 14.42 13.01
C SER A 334 17.49 13.78 11.61
N ALA A 335 17.01 12.53 11.43
CA ALA A 335 17.11 11.85 10.13
C ALA A 335 16.25 12.54 9.05
N MET A 336 15.02 12.96 9.39
CA MET A 336 14.13 13.63 8.44
C MET A 336 14.58 15.05 8.10
N ASP A 337 15.15 15.77 9.06
CA ASP A 337 15.76 17.08 8.82
C ASP A 337 16.99 16.94 7.90
N GLY A 338 17.85 15.96 8.13
CA GLY A 338 18.97 15.64 7.24
C GLY A 338 18.50 15.34 5.82
N LEU A 339 17.44 14.53 5.67
CA LEU A 339 16.86 14.23 4.37
C LEU A 339 16.33 15.48 3.66
N LYS A 340 15.66 16.36 4.39
CA LYS A 340 15.12 17.62 3.86
C LYS A 340 16.22 18.60 3.44
N GLN A 341 17.31 18.69 4.22
CA GLN A 341 18.39 19.66 4.00
C GLN A 341 19.39 19.21 2.93
N SER A 342 19.75 17.93 2.91
CA SER A 342 20.85 17.40 2.08
C SER A 342 20.46 16.23 1.18
N GLY A 343 19.19 15.82 1.19
CA GLY A 343 18.73 14.65 0.43
C GLY A 343 19.25 13.31 0.98
N SER A 344 19.87 13.30 2.17
CA SER A 344 20.44 12.08 2.73
C SER A 344 20.54 12.10 4.25
N PHE A 345 20.62 10.90 4.85
CA PHE A 345 21.03 10.69 6.25
C PHE A 345 21.74 9.35 6.40
N THR A 346 22.48 9.18 7.50
CA THR A 346 23.15 7.92 7.84
C THR A 346 22.43 7.26 9.02
N ILE A 347 22.13 5.98 8.89
CA ILE A 347 21.50 5.18 9.95
C ILE A 347 22.59 4.82 10.97
N ARG A 348 22.30 5.00 12.26
CA ARG A 348 23.21 4.57 13.34
C ARG A 348 23.53 3.08 13.24
N GLU A 349 24.75 2.69 13.55
CA GLU A 349 25.21 1.30 13.43
C GLU A 349 24.33 0.30 14.20
N LYS A 350 23.91 0.65 15.44
CA LYS A 350 22.99 -0.17 16.25
C LYS A 350 21.68 -0.41 15.54
N ALA A 351 21.06 0.63 15.01
CA ALA A 351 19.78 0.55 14.28
C ALA A 351 19.93 -0.22 12.97
N LEU A 352 20.99 0.03 12.21
CA LEU A 352 21.28 -0.69 10.97
C LEU A 352 21.47 -2.20 11.22
N LYS A 353 22.17 -2.56 12.30
CA LYS A 353 22.35 -3.95 12.71
C LYS A 353 21.03 -4.61 13.08
N ALA A 354 20.14 -3.89 13.80
CA ALA A 354 18.79 -4.36 14.11
C ALA A 354 17.96 -4.58 12.85
N ILE A 355 17.97 -3.64 11.91
CA ILE A 355 17.27 -3.77 10.62
C ILE A 355 17.82 -4.99 9.84
N ARG A 356 19.12 -5.12 9.69
CA ARG A 356 19.76 -6.23 8.96
C ARG A 356 19.52 -7.60 9.60
N LYS A 357 19.18 -7.66 10.87
CA LYS A 357 18.77 -8.91 11.54
C LYS A 357 17.44 -9.43 10.96
N GLU A 358 16.51 -8.56 10.67
CA GLU A 358 15.16 -8.88 10.23
C GLU A 358 15.02 -8.86 8.70
N PHE A 359 15.69 -7.95 8.03
CA PHE A 359 15.54 -7.67 6.61
C PHE A 359 16.74 -8.11 5.78
N ARG A 360 16.44 -8.40 4.51
CA ARG A 360 17.40 -8.49 3.40
C ARG A 360 16.90 -7.59 2.28
N ALA A 361 17.72 -7.30 1.30
CA ALA A 361 17.31 -6.50 0.16
C ALA A 361 18.03 -6.95 -1.11
N GLY A 362 17.37 -6.72 -2.24
CA GLY A 362 17.93 -6.89 -3.57
C GLY A 362 17.26 -5.96 -4.56
N ARG A 363 17.87 -5.83 -5.73
CA ARG A 363 17.31 -5.09 -6.86
C ARG A 363 17.27 -5.94 -8.12
N ALA A 364 16.34 -5.61 -9.02
CA ALA A 364 16.27 -6.12 -10.38
C ALA A 364 16.39 -4.97 -11.39
N SER A 365 17.13 -5.18 -12.46
CA SER A 365 17.14 -4.31 -13.64
C SER A 365 15.98 -4.65 -14.57
N GLU A 366 15.61 -3.76 -15.49
CA GLU A 366 14.57 -4.00 -16.49
C GLU A 366 14.82 -5.29 -17.31
N LYS A 367 16.08 -5.55 -17.66
CA LYS A 367 16.47 -6.80 -18.35
C LYS A 367 16.21 -8.05 -17.50
N GLU A 368 16.50 -7.99 -16.21
CA GLU A 368 16.25 -9.08 -15.27
C GLU A 368 14.75 -9.28 -15.03
N VAL A 369 13.96 -8.20 -14.98
CA VAL A 369 12.49 -8.24 -14.89
C VAL A 369 11.91 -8.97 -16.10
N ALA A 370 12.22 -8.52 -17.32
CA ALA A 370 11.71 -9.14 -18.55
C ALA A 370 12.11 -10.63 -18.64
N LYS A 371 13.38 -10.96 -18.34
CA LYS A 371 13.85 -12.35 -18.31
C LYS A 371 13.11 -13.19 -17.26
N THR A 372 12.77 -12.61 -16.11
CA THR A 372 12.05 -13.31 -15.04
C THR A 372 10.62 -13.61 -15.44
N ILE A 373 9.91 -12.67 -16.08
CA ILE A 373 8.57 -12.91 -16.63
C ILE A 373 8.60 -14.10 -17.62
N ALA A 374 9.47 -14.04 -18.63
CA ALA A 374 9.59 -15.09 -19.64
C ALA A 374 9.95 -16.45 -19.02
N LYS A 375 10.92 -16.47 -18.11
CA LYS A 375 11.39 -17.71 -17.47
C LYS A 375 10.32 -18.33 -16.58
N THR A 376 9.63 -17.53 -15.73
CA THR A 376 8.60 -18.05 -14.84
C THR A 376 7.44 -18.65 -15.65
N LEU A 377 7.04 -17.98 -16.73
CA LEU A 377 6.03 -18.51 -17.64
C LEU A 377 6.46 -19.85 -18.26
N ALA A 378 7.68 -19.93 -18.78
CA ALA A 378 8.18 -21.16 -19.42
C ALA A 378 8.31 -22.33 -18.44
N ASP A 379 8.77 -22.06 -17.22
CA ASP A 379 9.04 -23.11 -16.22
C ASP A 379 7.77 -23.60 -15.51
N THR A 380 6.76 -22.73 -15.34
CA THR A 380 5.63 -23.00 -14.44
C THR A 380 4.25 -22.72 -15.04
N GLY A 381 4.19 -22.09 -16.21
CA GLY A 381 2.94 -21.59 -16.79
C GLY A 381 2.38 -20.35 -16.10
N TYR A 382 3.06 -19.81 -15.09
CA TYR A 382 2.60 -18.64 -14.33
C TYR A 382 3.09 -17.34 -14.95
N LEU A 383 2.15 -16.45 -15.30
CA LEU A 383 2.44 -15.15 -15.90
C LEU A 383 2.53 -14.07 -14.83
N LEU A 384 3.67 -13.42 -14.73
CA LEU A 384 3.92 -12.33 -13.76
C LEU A 384 3.66 -10.96 -14.38
N ASP A 385 3.22 -10.01 -13.54
CA ASP A 385 3.37 -8.57 -13.83
C ASP A 385 4.81 -8.10 -13.53
N PRO A 386 5.25 -6.92 -14.03
CA PRO A 386 6.61 -6.44 -13.80
C PRO A 386 6.99 -6.26 -12.33
N HIS A 387 6.07 -5.79 -11.47
CA HIS A 387 6.34 -5.62 -10.05
C HIS A 387 6.59 -6.97 -9.36
N SER A 388 5.71 -7.94 -9.59
CA SER A 388 5.85 -9.29 -9.06
C SER A 388 7.13 -9.96 -9.56
N ALA A 389 7.53 -9.70 -10.81
CA ALA A 389 8.77 -10.21 -11.39
C ALA A 389 10.02 -9.67 -10.68
N VAL A 390 10.03 -8.40 -10.25
CA VAL A 390 11.09 -7.86 -9.37
C VAL A 390 11.18 -8.70 -8.09
N GLY A 391 10.03 -9.00 -7.48
CA GLY A 391 9.93 -9.82 -6.27
C GLY A 391 10.51 -11.22 -6.48
N VAL A 392 10.05 -11.93 -7.52
CA VAL A 392 10.50 -13.31 -7.83
C VAL A 392 12.00 -13.36 -8.13
N PHE A 393 12.53 -12.40 -8.89
CA PHE A 393 13.96 -12.33 -9.17
C PHE A 393 14.80 -12.17 -7.90
N VAL A 394 14.38 -11.29 -6.99
CA VAL A 394 15.10 -11.07 -5.73
C VAL A 394 14.91 -12.26 -4.80
N ALA A 395 13.72 -12.86 -4.72
CA ALA A 395 13.44 -14.04 -3.93
C ALA A 395 14.40 -15.20 -4.27
N ALA A 396 14.61 -15.48 -5.53
CA ALA A 396 15.50 -16.56 -6.00
C ALA A 396 16.93 -16.45 -5.46
N LYS A 397 17.39 -15.24 -5.13
CA LYS A 397 18.72 -15.00 -4.51
C LYS A 397 18.75 -15.28 -3.00
N HIS A 398 17.60 -15.44 -2.37
CA HIS A 398 17.45 -15.60 -0.93
C HIS A 398 16.72 -16.89 -0.50
N GLU A 399 16.31 -17.71 -1.45
CA GLU A 399 15.65 -18.99 -1.18
C GLU A 399 16.53 -19.92 -0.36
N LYS A 400 15.88 -20.63 0.56
CA LYS A 400 16.49 -21.68 1.38
C LYS A 400 15.68 -22.97 1.27
N ALA A 401 16.35 -24.10 1.16
CA ALA A 401 15.69 -25.41 1.11
C ALA A 401 14.83 -25.72 2.36
N SER A 402 15.12 -25.08 3.48
CA SER A 402 14.49 -25.36 4.79
C SER A 402 13.22 -24.54 5.09
N ALA A 403 12.91 -23.50 4.33
CA ALA A 403 11.78 -22.60 4.61
C ALA A 403 11.09 -22.13 3.34
N PRO A 404 9.75 -22.05 3.32
CA PRO A 404 9.04 -21.44 2.21
C PRO A 404 9.47 -20.00 2.00
N MET A 405 9.63 -19.63 0.72
CA MET A 405 9.76 -18.27 0.26
C MET A 405 8.47 -17.85 -0.43
N VAL A 406 7.80 -16.85 0.11
CA VAL A 406 6.57 -16.29 -0.46
C VAL A 406 6.87 -14.96 -1.09
N THR A 407 6.65 -14.83 -2.38
CA THR A 407 6.73 -13.55 -3.10
C THR A 407 5.32 -12.97 -3.21
N LEU A 408 5.18 -11.69 -2.86
CA LEU A 408 3.91 -10.99 -3.02
C LEU A 408 3.73 -10.58 -4.49
N ALA A 409 2.64 -11.05 -5.11
CA ALA A 409 2.21 -10.61 -6.43
C ALA A 409 1.23 -9.45 -6.27
N THR A 410 1.73 -8.26 -6.56
CA THR A 410 1.06 -7.00 -6.18
C THR A 410 0.10 -6.47 -7.24
N ALA A 411 0.15 -6.99 -8.47
CA ALA A 411 -0.76 -6.61 -9.55
C ALA A 411 -1.00 -7.76 -10.52
N HIS A 412 -2.17 -7.73 -11.17
CA HIS A 412 -2.51 -8.65 -12.26
C HIS A 412 -1.74 -8.25 -13.54
N PRO A 413 -1.23 -9.20 -14.35
CA PRO A 413 -0.48 -8.91 -15.57
C PRO A 413 -1.21 -7.99 -16.55
N ALA A 414 -2.52 -8.10 -16.67
CA ALA A 414 -3.33 -7.28 -17.57
C ALA A 414 -3.31 -5.77 -17.29
N LYS A 415 -2.78 -5.34 -16.15
CA LYS A 415 -2.59 -3.90 -15.86
C LYS A 415 -1.42 -3.30 -16.61
N PHE A 416 -0.47 -4.11 -17.06
CA PHE A 416 0.76 -3.70 -17.72
C PHE A 416 0.97 -4.50 -19.02
N PRO A 417 -0.01 -4.44 -19.97
CA PRO A 417 -0.05 -5.34 -21.12
C PRO A 417 1.18 -5.23 -22.01
N ASP A 418 1.65 -4.01 -22.28
CA ASP A 418 2.81 -3.79 -23.16
C ASP A 418 4.09 -4.41 -22.62
N ALA A 419 4.37 -4.21 -21.33
CA ALA A 419 5.55 -4.77 -20.67
C ALA A 419 5.49 -6.30 -20.61
N VAL A 420 4.34 -6.85 -20.26
CA VAL A 420 4.12 -8.29 -20.16
C VAL A 420 4.22 -8.93 -21.53
N LYS A 421 3.58 -8.36 -22.56
CA LYS A 421 3.63 -8.86 -23.95
C LYS A 421 5.04 -8.81 -24.52
N SER A 422 5.76 -7.70 -24.30
CA SER A 422 7.15 -7.56 -24.74
C SER A 422 8.06 -8.61 -24.11
N ALA A 423 7.85 -8.97 -22.84
CA ALA A 423 8.68 -9.93 -22.13
C ALA A 423 8.31 -11.39 -22.39
N SER A 424 7.02 -11.72 -22.55
CA SER A 424 6.51 -13.09 -22.61
C SER A 424 5.97 -13.52 -23.97
N GLY A 425 5.68 -12.57 -24.86
CA GLY A 425 4.93 -12.82 -26.10
C GLY A 425 3.42 -12.98 -25.90
N ILE A 426 2.93 -13.01 -24.66
CA ILE A 426 1.50 -13.17 -24.34
C ILE A 426 0.85 -11.79 -24.11
N ASP A 427 -0.29 -11.57 -24.77
CA ASP A 427 -1.17 -10.44 -24.49
C ASP A 427 -2.07 -10.79 -23.29
N PRO A 428 -1.86 -10.20 -22.11
CA PRO A 428 -2.57 -10.63 -20.92
C PRO A 428 -4.02 -10.13 -20.92
N ALA A 429 -4.96 -11.07 -21.04
CA ALA A 429 -6.38 -10.74 -21.03
C ALA A 429 -6.85 -10.22 -19.68
N LEU A 430 -7.80 -9.27 -19.70
CA LEU A 430 -8.54 -8.89 -18.51
C LEU A 430 -9.36 -10.08 -17.99
N PRO A 431 -9.55 -10.23 -16.68
CA PRO A 431 -10.49 -11.21 -16.14
C PRO A 431 -11.89 -11.03 -16.72
N THR A 432 -12.64 -12.12 -16.85
CA THR A 432 -13.97 -12.14 -17.51
C THR A 432 -14.95 -11.12 -16.94
N TRP A 433 -14.87 -10.86 -15.63
CA TRP A 433 -15.73 -9.89 -14.95
C TRP A 433 -15.35 -8.42 -15.18
N LEU A 434 -14.21 -8.16 -15.85
CA LEU A 434 -13.75 -6.84 -16.30
C LEU A 434 -13.60 -6.77 -17.83
N ALA A 435 -14.07 -7.76 -18.57
CA ALA A 435 -13.89 -7.83 -20.02
C ALA A 435 -14.48 -6.61 -20.76
N ASP A 436 -15.50 -5.98 -20.19
CA ASP A 436 -16.15 -4.79 -20.73
C ASP A 436 -15.46 -3.47 -20.36
N LEU A 437 -14.44 -3.48 -19.46
CA LEU A 437 -13.82 -2.27 -18.92
C LEU A 437 -13.38 -1.29 -20.01
N MET A 438 -12.78 -1.81 -21.09
CA MET A 438 -12.27 -0.97 -22.18
C MET A 438 -13.37 -0.33 -23.03
N ASN A 439 -14.63 -0.78 -22.88
CA ASN A 439 -15.80 -0.27 -23.60
C ASN A 439 -16.69 0.63 -22.74
N ARG A 440 -16.41 0.75 -21.43
CA ARG A 440 -17.19 1.61 -20.53
C ARG A 440 -16.94 3.08 -20.85
N GLU A 441 -17.97 3.90 -20.68
CA GLU A 441 -17.88 5.35 -20.84
C GLU A 441 -16.93 5.98 -19.82
N GLU A 442 -15.97 6.78 -20.27
CA GLU A 442 -15.07 7.51 -19.40
C GLU A 442 -15.67 8.85 -18.95
N ARG A 443 -15.46 9.21 -17.71
CA ARG A 443 -15.89 10.44 -17.06
C ARG A 443 -14.73 11.05 -16.29
N PHE A 444 -14.12 12.07 -16.85
CA PHE A 444 -13.02 12.81 -16.23
C PHE A 444 -12.96 14.22 -16.81
N ASP A 445 -12.37 15.12 -16.06
CA ASP A 445 -12.08 16.49 -16.48
C ASP A 445 -10.60 16.65 -16.76
N ILE A 446 -10.25 17.49 -17.73
CA ILE A 446 -8.86 17.83 -18.06
C ILE A 446 -8.59 19.23 -17.54
N LEU A 447 -7.58 19.37 -16.66
CA LEU A 447 -7.19 20.64 -16.07
C LEU A 447 -5.69 20.91 -16.27
N ASP A 448 -5.34 22.17 -16.37
CA ASP A 448 -3.94 22.58 -16.32
C ASP A 448 -3.38 22.50 -14.89
N PRO A 449 -2.07 22.39 -14.69
CA PRO A 449 -1.44 22.26 -13.37
C PRO A 449 -1.40 23.61 -12.62
N ASP A 450 -2.57 24.26 -12.52
CA ASP A 450 -2.77 25.52 -11.80
C ASP A 450 -3.55 25.27 -10.50
N LEU A 451 -2.96 25.66 -9.36
CA LEU A 451 -3.52 25.39 -8.04
C LEU A 451 -4.92 25.99 -7.88
N LYS A 452 -5.11 27.25 -8.28
CA LYS A 452 -6.36 27.96 -8.09
C LYS A 452 -7.50 27.35 -8.90
N THR A 453 -7.20 26.93 -10.12
CA THR A 453 -8.15 26.22 -10.99
C THR A 453 -8.60 24.91 -10.37
N VAL A 454 -7.65 24.12 -9.86
CA VAL A 454 -7.96 22.82 -9.24
C VAL A 454 -8.72 23.00 -7.92
N GLU A 455 -8.36 23.97 -7.07
CA GLU A 455 -9.07 24.27 -5.83
C GLU A 455 -10.50 24.76 -6.08
N THR A 456 -10.70 25.60 -7.11
CA THR A 456 -12.03 26.05 -7.51
C THR A 456 -12.88 24.87 -7.97
N PHE A 457 -12.34 24.02 -8.84
CA PHE A 457 -13.01 22.82 -9.33
C PHE A 457 -13.47 21.90 -8.20
N ILE A 458 -12.59 21.63 -7.23
CA ILE A 458 -12.91 20.80 -6.05
C ILE A 458 -13.95 21.48 -5.17
N GLY A 459 -13.78 22.78 -4.88
CA GLY A 459 -14.68 23.55 -4.01
C GLY A 459 -16.12 23.65 -4.54
N GLU A 460 -16.30 23.66 -5.86
CA GLU A 460 -17.62 23.68 -6.50
C GLU A 460 -18.33 22.31 -6.48
N ARG A 461 -17.59 21.23 -6.44
CA ARG A 461 -18.11 19.84 -6.59
C ARG A 461 -18.18 19.06 -5.29
N THR A 462 -17.43 19.47 -4.25
CA THR A 462 -17.57 18.82 -2.94
C THR A 462 -18.96 19.07 -2.34
N ARG A 463 -19.54 18.03 -1.74
CA ARG A 463 -20.83 18.12 -1.04
C ARG A 463 -20.73 18.78 0.35
N LEU A 464 -19.53 19.21 0.73
CA LEU A 464 -19.28 20.12 1.86
C LEU A 464 -19.64 21.56 1.46
N ARG A 465 -20.91 21.82 1.17
CA ARG A 465 -21.38 23.20 1.07
C ARG A 465 -21.71 23.67 2.47
N GLY A 466 -20.92 24.65 2.94
CA GLY A 466 -21.12 25.34 4.21
C GLY A 466 -22.44 26.06 4.29
#